data_4d60a5ae6eb3fa172d7dbe798706f253
#
_entry.id   4d60a5ae6eb3fa172d7dbe798706f253
#
_cell.length_a   1.000
_cell.length_b   1.000
_cell.length_c   1.000
_cell.angle_alpha   90.00
_cell.angle_beta   90.00
_cell.angle_gamma   90.00
#
_symmetry.space_group_name_H-M   'P 1'
#
loop_
_entity.id
_entity.type
_entity.pdbx_description
1 polymer ?
#
loop_
_entity_poly.entity_id
_entity_poly.type
_entity_poly.pdbx_seq_one_letter_code
_entity_poly.pdbx_strand_id
1 'polypeptide(L)'
;MLYVHPRSNDNKDFSMADPTETAALSVNAPARLHLGFLDLNGELGRTYGSIGLAIDRPSTRVTVHRAARDSARGPESKRALNVIARLRERLGLPGAYDITIERAIPAHAGLGSGTQLALAVATAAMRLGGIARPLDLVGTLTNRGQRSAIGIAAFDHGGFIVDGGKGQSDAPPPVLIQTPLPESWRILLILDPKATGVHGDRETRAFAALPPMERTTAAHLSHLVLMQAAPALMEHDISGFGRAITEIQALVGRHFAPAQNGSAWSEPRVGTLARKLEAGGAVGIGQSSWGPTGFAFVPSQKEADALYHSFVQDAKAQGLELTIAAGRNTGASVEIRTVAETGQ
;
A
#
# COMPACT_ATOMS: atom_id res chain seq x y z
N MET A 1 -12.83 -21.53 -12.07
CA MET A 1 -11.76 -21.49 -13.06
C MET A 1 -10.60 -20.73 -12.43
N LEU A 2 -9.62 -21.43 -11.86
CA LEU A 2 -8.47 -20.84 -11.21
C LEU A 2 -7.69 -20.02 -12.25
N TYR A 3 -7.75 -18.71 -12.14
CA TYR A 3 -6.92 -17.80 -12.92
C TYR A 3 -5.51 -17.84 -12.31
N VAL A 4 -4.72 -18.82 -12.72
CA VAL A 4 -3.27 -18.71 -12.66
C VAL A 4 -2.91 -17.71 -13.75
N HIS A 5 -2.61 -16.49 -13.41
CA HIS A 5 -2.09 -15.53 -14.38
C HIS A 5 -0.84 -16.14 -15.01
N PRO A 6 -0.82 -16.38 -16.32
CA PRO A 6 0.44 -16.49 -17.02
C PRO A 6 1.14 -15.15 -16.76
N ARG A 7 2.44 -15.16 -16.53
CA ARG A 7 3.26 -13.96 -16.57
C ARG A 7 2.94 -13.29 -17.91
N SER A 8 2.04 -12.32 -17.90
CA SER A 8 1.70 -11.61 -19.10
C SER A 8 2.93 -10.80 -19.47
N ASN A 9 3.64 -11.31 -20.45
CA ASN A 9 4.47 -10.52 -21.34
C ASN A 9 3.58 -9.60 -22.19
N ASP A 10 2.52 -9.07 -21.61
CA ASP A 10 1.82 -7.95 -22.20
C ASP A 10 2.70 -6.70 -21.97
N ASN A 11 3.73 -6.65 -22.82
CA ASN A 11 4.14 -5.40 -23.41
C ASN A 11 2.85 -4.78 -23.98
N LYS A 12 2.09 -4.05 -23.16
CA LYS A 12 1.21 -3.03 -23.71
C LYS A 12 2.14 -2.17 -24.53
N ASP A 13 2.08 -2.36 -25.85
CA ASP A 13 2.73 -1.52 -26.84
C ASP A 13 2.38 -0.06 -26.55
N PHE A 14 3.16 0.53 -25.65
CA PHE A 14 3.28 1.96 -25.63
C PHE A 14 4.25 2.26 -26.78
N SER A 15 3.65 2.54 -27.95
CA SER A 15 4.37 3.21 -29.02
C SER A 15 5.36 4.18 -28.38
N MET A 16 6.65 3.89 -28.58
CA MET A 16 7.77 4.76 -28.24
C MET A 16 7.66 5.99 -29.14
N ALA A 17 6.70 6.86 -28.87
CA ALA A 17 6.81 8.22 -29.35
C ALA A 17 8.10 8.76 -28.69
N ASP A 18 9.05 9.12 -29.52
CA ASP A 18 10.28 9.77 -29.11
C ASP A 18 9.90 10.92 -28.16
N PRO A 19 10.22 10.84 -26.85
CA PRO A 19 9.77 11.88 -25.94
C PRO A 19 10.55 13.14 -26.32
N THR A 20 9.84 14.04 -27.01
CA THR A 20 10.39 15.38 -27.26
C THR A 20 10.90 15.96 -25.94
N GLU A 21 11.98 16.75 -25.96
CA GLU A 21 12.63 17.35 -24.78
C GLU A 21 11.65 18.08 -23.84
N THR A 22 10.43 18.34 -24.30
CA THR A 22 9.33 19.02 -23.60
C THR A 22 8.30 18.11 -22.92
N ALA A 23 8.47 16.78 -22.96
CA ALA A 23 7.50 15.88 -22.35
C ALA A 23 7.72 15.73 -20.84
N ALA A 24 6.65 15.93 -20.06
CA ALA A 24 6.59 15.55 -18.67
C ALA A 24 5.76 14.28 -18.48
N LEU A 25 6.12 13.43 -17.54
CA LEU A 25 5.33 12.27 -17.14
C LEU A 25 4.74 12.49 -15.76
N SER A 26 3.42 12.39 -15.66
CA SER A 26 2.69 12.44 -14.40
C SER A 26 2.28 11.02 -14.01
N VAL A 27 2.65 10.60 -12.79
CA VAL A 27 2.28 9.29 -12.23
C VAL A 27 1.43 9.50 -11.00
N ASN A 28 0.26 8.84 -10.96
CA ASN A 28 -0.64 8.85 -9.81
C ASN A 28 -0.73 7.44 -9.22
N ALA A 29 -0.05 7.22 -8.10
CA ALA A 29 0.07 5.95 -7.41
C ALA A 29 -0.93 5.84 -6.25
N PRO A 30 -1.64 4.68 -6.10
CA PRO A 30 -2.59 4.45 -5.02
C PRO A 30 -1.90 4.32 -3.66
N ALA A 31 -2.61 4.59 -2.56
CA ALA A 31 -2.20 4.04 -1.28
C ALA A 31 -2.57 2.56 -1.19
N ARG A 32 -2.04 1.89 -0.18
CA ARG A 32 -2.45 0.53 0.14
C ARG A 32 -2.71 0.36 1.63
N LEU A 33 -3.73 -0.41 1.97
CA LEU A 33 -3.89 -1.00 3.28
C LEU A 33 -3.08 -2.30 3.35
N HIS A 34 -2.44 -2.54 4.47
CA HIS A 34 -1.83 -3.82 4.82
C HIS A 34 -2.72 -4.46 5.87
N LEU A 35 -3.46 -5.48 5.48
CA LEU A 35 -4.55 -6.05 6.28
C LEU A 35 -4.09 -7.18 7.22
N GLY A 36 -2.80 -7.52 7.20
CA GLY A 36 -2.22 -8.49 8.11
C GLY A 36 -1.14 -9.36 7.48
N PHE A 37 -0.47 -10.13 8.32
CA PHE A 37 0.49 -11.15 7.95
C PHE A 37 -0.14 -12.54 8.08
N LEU A 38 0.35 -13.50 7.29
CA LEU A 38 -0.11 -14.89 7.29
C LEU A 38 0.77 -15.77 8.16
N ASP A 39 2.08 -15.57 8.09
CA ASP A 39 3.05 -16.43 8.73
C ASP A 39 4.24 -15.63 9.28
N LEU A 40 4.28 -15.47 10.59
CA LEU A 40 5.43 -14.94 11.33
C LEU A 40 6.15 -16.05 12.12
N ASN A 41 5.87 -17.32 11.80
CA ASN A 41 6.51 -18.50 12.35
C ASN A 41 7.77 -18.89 11.56
N GLY A 42 7.65 -19.01 10.24
CA GLY A 42 8.77 -19.28 9.32
C GLY A 42 9.19 -20.75 9.21
N GLU A 43 8.55 -21.69 9.89
CA GLU A 43 8.94 -23.12 9.89
C GLU A 43 8.88 -23.77 8.50
N LEU A 44 8.03 -23.26 7.61
CA LEU A 44 7.91 -23.75 6.23
C LEU A 44 8.96 -23.16 5.27
N GLY A 45 9.97 -22.43 5.79
CA GLY A 45 11.04 -21.81 4.99
C GLY A 45 10.64 -20.53 4.29
N ARG A 46 9.45 -20.00 4.59
CA ARG A 46 8.97 -18.68 4.16
C ARG A 46 8.44 -17.92 5.36
N THR A 47 8.59 -16.60 5.35
CA THR A 47 8.09 -15.72 6.42
C THR A 47 7.24 -14.61 5.86
N TYR A 48 6.45 -14.00 6.73
CA TYR A 48 5.52 -12.91 6.45
C TYR A 48 4.26 -13.41 5.75
N GLY A 49 4.22 -13.47 4.42
CA GLY A 49 2.96 -13.59 3.70
C GLY A 49 2.02 -12.44 4.10
N SER A 50 1.46 -11.76 3.15
CA SER A 50 0.72 -10.54 3.47
C SER A 50 -0.60 -10.49 2.75
N ILE A 51 -1.57 -9.82 3.39
CA ILE A 51 -2.84 -9.46 2.79
C ILE A 51 -2.89 -7.94 2.67
N GLY A 52 -3.38 -7.42 1.56
CA GLY A 52 -3.53 -6.00 1.39
C GLY A 52 -4.53 -5.60 0.32
N LEU A 53 -4.77 -4.32 0.24
CA LEU A 53 -5.75 -3.72 -0.64
C LEU A 53 -5.24 -2.37 -1.14
N ALA A 54 -5.30 -2.14 -2.46
CA ALA A 54 -5.09 -0.81 -3.01
C ALA A 54 -6.34 0.07 -2.80
N ILE A 55 -6.13 1.32 -2.41
CA ILE A 55 -7.20 2.29 -2.16
C ILE A 55 -6.98 3.57 -2.99
N ASP A 56 -8.08 4.23 -3.36
CA ASP A 56 -8.08 5.40 -4.23
C ASP A 56 -7.49 6.65 -3.56
N ARG A 57 -7.59 6.74 -2.24
CA ARG A 57 -7.09 7.87 -1.43
C ARG A 57 -6.64 7.45 -0.04
N PRO A 58 -5.60 8.14 0.51
CA PRO A 58 -4.79 9.16 -0.16
C PRO A 58 -4.01 8.57 -1.33
N SER A 59 -3.40 9.42 -2.18
CA SER A 59 -2.56 8.95 -3.28
C SER A 59 -1.29 9.79 -3.41
N THR A 60 -0.26 9.26 -4.05
CA THR A 60 0.94 10.01 -4.41
C THR A 60 0.86 10.40 -5.87
N ARG A 61 1.01 11.71 -6.17
CA ARG A 61 1.12 12.21 -7.53
C ARG A 61 2.43 12.93 -7.73
N VAL A 62 3.20 12.46 -8.70
CA VAL A 62 4.47 13.07 -9.10
C VAL A 62 4.43 13.43 -10.57
N THR A 63 5.07 14.55 -10.93
CA THR A 63 5.36 14.93 -12.30
C THR A 63 6.86 15.07 -12.45
N VAL A 64 7.41 14.41 -13.47
CA VAL A 64 8.86 14.38 -13.76
C VAL A 64 9.09 14.82 -15.19
N HIS A 65 10.08 15.66 -15.40
CA HIS A 65 10.58 16.04 -16.75
C HIS A 65 12.10 16.04 -16.77
N ARG A 66 12.68 15.99 -17.95
CA ARG A 66 14.14 16.13 -18.13
C ARG A 66 14.58 17.55 -17.75
N ALA A 67 15.77 17.66 -17.17
CA ALA A 67 16.33 18.92 -16.71
C ALA A 67 17.85 18.95 -16.88
N ALA A 68 18.47 20.12 -16.72
CA ALA A 68 19.91 20.26 -16.74
C ALA A 68 20.58 19.70 -15.47
N ARG A 69 19.85 19.66 -14.36
CA ARG A 69 20.31 19.13 -13.06
C ARG A 69 19.15 18.48 -12.30
N ASP A 70 19.47 17.54 -11.43
CA ASP A 70 18.47 16.94 -10.57
C ASP A 70 17.92 17.96 -9.57
N SER A 71 16.60 18.05 -9.51
CA SER A 71 15.89 18.85 -8.53
C SER A 71 14.57 18.18 -8.14
N ALA A 72 14.08 18.48 -6.95
CA ALA A 72 12.78 18.02 -6.50
C ALA A 72 12.11 19.04 -5.58
N ARG A 73 10.81 19.23 -5.72
CA ARG A 73 9.98 20.11 -4.89
C ARG A 73 8.70 19.42 -4.44
N GLY A 74 8.13 19.89 -3.36
CA GLY A 74 6.94 19.31 -2.74
C GLY A 74 7.27 18.35 -1.59
N PRO A 75 6.26 17.65 -1.05
CA PRO A 75 6.45 16.73 0.07
C PRO A 75 7.38 15.57 -0.31
N GLU A 76 8.23 15.13 0.62
CA GLU A 76 9.14 13.99 0.44
C GLU A 76 10.20 14.18 -0.68
N SER A 77 10.50 15.40 -1.10
CA SER A 77 11.43 15.73 -2.20
C SER A 77 12.82 15.10 -2.03
N LYS A 78 13.35 15.05 -0.80
CA LYS A 78 14.62 14.37 -0.52
C LYS A 78 14.58 12.87 -0.84
N ARG A 79 13.47 12.21 -0.55
CA ARG A 79 13.29 10.79 -0.91
C ARG A 79 13.21 10.59 -2.41
N ALA A 80 12.56 11.49 -3.14
CA ALA A 80 12.49 11.44 -4.60
C ALA A 80 13.88 11.53 -5.22
N LEU A 81 14.72 12.47 -4.78
CA LEU A 81 16.11 12.57 -5.22
C LEU A 81 16.94 11.33 -4.90
N ASN A 82 16.75 10.72 -3.74
CA ASN A 82 17.43 9.47 -3.38
C ASN A 82 17.02 8.30 -4.31
N VAL A 83 15.80 8.28 -4.83
CA VAL A 83 15.38 7.30 -5.84
C VAL A 83 16.15 7.51 -7.12
N ILE A 84 16.26 8.73 -7.64
CA ILE A 84 17.04 9.05 -8.85
C ILE A 84 18.51 8.63 -8.67
N ALA A 85 19.13 8.98 -7.55
CA ALA A 85 20.52 8.62 -7.27
C ALA A 85 20.75 7.10 -7.34
N ARG A 86 19.83 6.30 -6.72
CA ARG A 86 19.91 4.83 -6.76
C ARG A 86 19.70 4.26 -8.16
N LEU A 87 18.75 4.81 -8.93
CA LEU A 87 18.54 4.36 -10.30
C LEU A 87 19.75 4.67 -11.18
N ARG A 88 20.41 5.81 -10.97
CA ARG A 88 21.64 6.17 -11.67
C ARG A 88 22.77 5.21 -11.31
N GLU A 89 22.97 4.93 -10.02
CA GLU A 89 23.99 4.00 -9.54
C GLU A 89 23.77 2.56 -10.05
N ARG A 90 22.52 2.08 -10.02
CA ARG A 90 22.22 0.66 -10.26
C ARG A 90 21.85 0.33 -11.71
N LEU A 91 21.33 1.29 -12.45
CA LEU A 91 20.84 1.09 -13.82
C LEU A 91 21.51 2.02 -14.86
N GLY A 92 22.36 2.93 -14.42
CA GLY A 92 22.95 3.92 -15.33
C GLY A 92 21.89 4.89 -15.89
N LEU A 93 20.90 5.28 -15.09
CA LEU A 93 19.83 6.20 -15.52
C LEU A 93 20.43 7.47 -16.13
N PRO A 94 20.20 7.75 -17.45
CA PRO A 94 20.83 8.88 -18.14
C PRO A 94 20.13 10.20 -17.84
N GLY A 95 20.86 11.29 -17.97
CA GLY A 95 20.32 12.66 -17.86
C GLY A 95 20.05 13.09 -16.42
N ALA A 96 19.35 14.20 -16.28
CA ALA A 96 18.91 14.76 -15.01
C ALA A 96 17.40 15.07 -15.07
N TYR A 97 16.79 15.19 -13.90
CA TYR A 97 15.33 15.28 -13.77
C TYR A 97 14.91 16.34 -12.78
N ASP A 98 13.87 17.10 -13.12
CA ASP A 98 13.12 17.93 -12.17
C ASP A 98 11.82 17.23 -11.80
N ILE A 99 11.59 17.08 -10.50
CA ILE A 99 10.50 16.29 -9.93
C ILE A 99 9.59 17.20 -9.12
N THR A 100 8.33 17.24 -9.46
CA THR A 100 7.29 17.88 -8.63
C THR A 100 6.44 16.83 -7.96
N ILE A 101 6.45 16.79 -6.64
CA ILE A 101 5.53 15.98 -5.86
C ILE A 101 4.33 16.85 -5.51
N GLU A 102 3.23 16.69 -6.27
CA GLU A 102 2.02 17.49 -6.12
C GLU A 102 1.27 17.13 -4.83
N ARG A 103 1.26 15.84 -4.51
CA ARG A 103 0.73 15.27 -3.26
C ARG A 103 1.43 13.96 -2.93
N ALA A 104 1.48 13.65 -1.65
CA ALA A 104 2.04 12.39 -1.17
C ALA A 104 1.09 11.73 -0.16
N ILE A 105 1.08 10.41 -0.17
CA ILE A 105 0.49 9.61 0.91
C ILE A 105 1.21 9.99 2.21
N PRO A 106 0.49 10.22 3.33
CA PRO A 106 1.13 10.56 4.61
C PRO A 106 2.26 9.61 4.98
N ALA A 107 3.42 10.18 5.29
CA ALA A 107 4.60 9.40 5.63
C ALA A 107 4.38 8.63 6.93
N HIS A 108 4.84 7.37 6.95
CA HIS A 108 4.79 6.51 8.15
C HIS A 108 3.39 6.26 8.74
N ALA A 109 2.33 6.49 7.94
CA ALA A 109 0.96 6.21 8.35
C ALA A 109 0.53 4.74 8.14
N GLY A 110 1.41 3.82 7.75
CA GLY A 110 1.04 2.45 7.44
C GLY A 110 0.38 2.27 6.06
N LEU A 111 0.38 3.30 5.20
CA LEU A 111 -0.33 3.34 3.91
C LEU A 111 0.57 3.11 2.68
N GLY A 112 1.83 2.73 2.87
CA GLY A 112 2.75 2.41 1.77
C GLY A 112 3.42 3.60 1.08
N SER A 113 3.40 4.80 1.68
CA SER A 113 3.92 6.04 1.11
C SER A 113 5.29 5.92 0.45
N GLY A 114 6.25 5.31 1.14
CA GLY A 114 7.61 5.18 0.65
C GLY A 114 7.75 4.28 -0.58
N THR A 115 6.95 3.22 -0.69
CA THR A 115 6.93 2.34 -1.86
C THR A 115 6.27 3.03 -3.04
N GLN A 116 5.12 3.65 -2.83
CA GLN A 116 4.38 4.32 -3.89
C GLN A 116 5.15 5.51 -4.48
N LEU A 117 5.79 6.32 -3.64
CA LEU A 117 6.66 7.41 -4.10
C LEU A 117 7.84 6.87 -4.91
N ALA A 118 8.53 5.85 -4.39
CA ALA A 118 9.70 5.28 -5.07
C ALA A 118 9.34 4.71 -6.44
N LEU A 119 8.26 3.94 -6.55
CA LEU A 119 7.80 3.37 -7.81
C LEU A 119 7.31 4.44 -8.78
N ALA A 120 6.60 5.47 -8.29
CA ALA A 120 6.11 6.56 -9.14
C ALA A 120 7.26 7.38 -9.76
N VAL A 121 8.25 7.79 -8.95
CA VAL A 121 9.44 8.51 -9.43
C VAL A 121 10.25 7.63 -10.38
N ALA A 122 10.47 6.36 -10.02
CA ALA A 122 11.26 5.43 -10.84
C ALA A 122 10.57 5.19 -12.20
N THR A 123 9.26 4.94 -12.22
CA THR A 123 8.50 4.70 -13.45
C THR A 123 8.60 5.91 -14.39
N ALA A 124 8.41 7.13 -13.87
CA ALA A 124 8.49 8.32 -14.69
C ALA A 124 9.92 8.57 -15.23
N ALA A 125 10.93 8.53 -14.35
CA ALA A 125 12.31 8.81 -14.73
C ALA A 125 12.87 7.74 -15.69
N MET A 126 12.58 6.47 -15.46
CA MET A 126 13.03 5.38 -16.33
C MET A 126 12.41 5.46 -17.73
N ARG A 127 11.09 5.76 -17.83
CA ARG A 127 10.43 5.97 -19.12
C ARG A 127 11.04 7.15 -19.88
N LEU A 128 11.25 8.29 -19.21
CA LEU A 128 11.95 9.43 -19.80
C LEU A 128 13.40 9.09 -20.18
N GLY A 129 14.08 8.24 -19.42
CA GLY A 129 15.44 7.77 -19.68
C GLY A 129 15.53 6.66 -20.73
N GLY A 130 14.40 6.17 -21.27
CA GLY A 130 14.41 5.06 -22.24
C GLY A 130 14.77 3.70 -21.62
N ILE A 131 14.58 3.53 -20.30
CA ILE A 131 14.88 2.30 -19.58
C ILE A 131 13.59 1.54 -19.28
N ALA A 132 13.46 0.31 -19.79
CA ALA A 132 12.38 -0.62 -19.44
C ALA A 132 12.90 -1.68 -18.46
N ARG A 133 12.26 -1.82 -17.30
CA ARG A 133 12.55 -2.89 -16.32
C ARG A 133 11.25 -3.29 -15.62
N PRO A 134 11.13 -4.58 -15.22
CA PRO A 134 10.00 -5.04 -14.42
C PRO A 134 9.91 -4.31 -13.07
N LEU A 135 8.69 -4.06 -12.60
CA LEU A 135 8.44 -3.36 -11.33
C LEU A 135 9.03 -4.07 -10.11
N ASP A 136 9.08 -5.41 -10.13
CA ASP A 136 9.72 -6.20 -9.07
C ASP A 136 11.20 -5.86 -8.93
N LEU A 137 11.90 -5.71 -10.06
CA LEU A 137 13.28 -5.28 -10.06
C LEU A 137 13.40 -3.84 -9.56
N VAL A 138 12.52 -2.94 -10.00
CA VAL A 138 12.50 -1.54 -9.53
C VAL A 138 12.23 -1.49 -8.02
N GLY A 139 11.32 -2.32 -7.52
CA GLY A 139 11.07 -2.49 -6.09
C GLY A 139 12.36 -2.87 -5.34
N THR A 140 13.04 -3.92 -5.79
CA THR A 140 14.30 -4.40 -5.20
C THR A 140 15.39 -3.31 -5.22
N LEU A 141 15.58 -2.65 -6.36
CA LEU A 141 16.58 -1.58 -6.52
C LEU A 141 16.33 -0.37 -5.61
N THR A 142 15.08 -0.11 -5.29
CA THR A 142 14.67 0.97 -4.38
C THR A 142 14.52 0.50 -2.92
N ASN A 143 14.96 -0.73 -2.60
CA ASN A 143 14.81 -1.39 -1.29
C ASN A 143 13.34 -1.49 -0.85
N ARG A 144 12.46 -1.90 -1.76
CA ARG A 144 11.03 -2.14 -1.54
C ARG A 144 10.70 -3.62 -1.81
N GLY A 145 9.58 -4.09 -1.28
CA GLY A 145 9.18 -5.49 -1.46
C GLY A 145 9.96 -6.51 -0.62
N GLN A 146 10.74 -6.09 0.37
CA GLN A 146 11.59 -6.99 1.17
C GLN A 146 10.78 -7.95 2.04
N ARG A 147 9.64 -7.53 2.59
CA ARG A 147 8.79 -8.34 3.46
C ARG A 147 7.44 -8.67 2.85
N SER A 148 6.93 -7.81 1.96
CA SER A 148 5.61 -7.90 1.37
C SER A 148 5.60 -7.35 -0.04
N ALA A 149 4.94 -8.06 -0.96
CA ALA A 149 4.74 -7.61 -2.33
C ALA A 149 3.54 -6.66 -2.49
N ILE A 150 2.71 -6.48 -1.45
CA ILE A 150 1.44 -5.73 -1.54
C ILE A 150 1.63 -4.32 -2.13
N GLY A 151 2.70 -3.61 -1.75
CA GLY A 151 2.95 -2.27 -2.25
C GLY A 151 3.26 -2.23 -3.75
N ILE A 152 4.01 -3.21 -4.26
CA ILE A 152 4.37 -3.34 -5.68
C ILE A 152 3.14 -3.77 -6.47
N ALA A 153 2.42 -4.78 -6.01
CA ALA A 153 1.22 -5.29 -6.67
C ALA A 153 0.07 -4.25 -6.69
N ALA A 154 -0.08 -3.46 -5.61
CA ALA A 154 -1.02 -2.35 -5.57
C ALA A 154 -0.68 -1.26 -6.60
N PHE A 155 0.62 -0.97 -6.79
CA PHE A 155 1.08 -0.03 -7.81
C PHE A 155 0.83 -0.56 -9.22
N ASP A 156 1.05 -1.85 -9.45
CA ASP A 156 0.97 -2.48 -10.78
C ASP A 156 -0.47 -2.67 -11.25
N HIS A 157 -1.29 -3.33 -10.44
CA HIS A 157 -2.64 -3.75 -10.85
C HIS A 157 -3.76 -3.28 -9.91
N GLY A 158 -3.46 -2.92 -8.65
CA GLY A 158 -4.50 -2.59 -7.67
C GLY A 158 -5.23 -3.82 -7.13
N GLY A 159 -6.42 -3.62 -6.55
CA GLY A 159 -7.29 -4.66 -6.01
C GLY A 159 -6.87 -5.19 -4.64
N PHE A 160 -7.49 -6.29 -4.25
CA PHE A 160 -7.14 -7.09 -3.07
C PHE A 160 -6.01 -8.08 -3.45
N ILE A 161 -5.02 -8.19 -2.58
CA ILE A 161 -3.76 -8.87 -2.87
C ILE A 161 -3.40 -9.78 -1.71
N VAL A 162 -2.98 -11.00 -2.02
CA VAL A 162 -2.36 -11.93 -1.07
C VAL A 162 -1.01 -12.35 -1.62
N ASP A 163 0.06 -12.15 -0.86
CA ASP A 163 1.40 -12.64 -1.22
C ASP A 163 1.83 -13.85 -0.38
N GLY A 164 2.68 -14.68 -0.96
CA GLY A 164 3.16 -15.93 -0.37
C GLY A 164 4.38 -15.78 0.54
N GLY A 165 4.65 -14.58 1.05
CA GLY A 165 5.77 -14.35 1.96
C GLY A 165 7.15 -14.41 1.31
N LYS A 166 8.15 -14.01 2.07
CA LYS A 166 9.57 -13.97 1.68
C LYS A 166 10.18 -15.36 1.80
N GLY A 167 10.74 -15.84 0.69
CA GLY A 167 11.59 -17.03 0.66
C GLY A 167 13.07 -16.66 0.72
N GLN A 168 13.92 -17.55 0.20
CA GLN A 168 15.38 -17.43 0.25
C GLN A 168 15.96 -16.43 -0.78
N SER A 169 15.23 -16.13 -1.84
CA SER A 169 15.68 -15.21 -2.90
C SER A 169 15.55 -13.75 -2.50
N ASP A 170 16.30 -12.85 -3.16
CA ASP A 170 16.17 -11.41 -2.97
C ASP A 170 14.94 -10.80 -3.66
N ALA A 171 14.24 -11.58 -4.50
CA ALA A 171 13.03 -11.13 -5.17
C ALA A 171 11.91 -10.82 -4.17
N PRO A 172 10.98 -9.91 -4.47
CA PRO A 172 9.77 -9.72 -3.70
C PRO A 172 8.97 -11.03 -3.56
N PRO A 173 8.14 -11.16 -2.52
CA PRO A 173 7.23 -12.30 -2.38
C PRO A 173 6.36 -12.50 -3.64
N PRO A 174 6.07 -13.74 -4.03
CA PRO A 174 5.15 -14.00 -5.14
C PRO A 174 3.72 -13.62 -4.75
N VAL A 175 3.00 -12.95 -5.64
CA VAL A 175 1.57 -12.71 -5.49
C VAL A 175 0.82 -14.01 -5.78
N LEU A 176 -0.03 -14.43 -4.85
CA LEU A 176 -0.82 -15.67 -4.93
C LEU A 176 -2.25 -15.40 -5.37
N ILE A 177 -2.86 -14.33 -4.83
CA ILE A 177 -4.22 -13.89 -5.17
C ILE A 177 -4.16 -12.41 -5.48
N GLN A 178 -4.79 -12.03 -6.60
CA GLN A 178 -5.08 -10.64 -6.91
C GLN A 178 -6.47 -10.57 -7.56
N THR A 179 -7.38 -9.84 -6.93
CA THR A 179 -8.78 -9.78 -7.35
C THR A 179 -9.37 -8.40 -7.05
N PRO A 180 -10.33 -7.90 -7.83
CA PRO A 180 -10.96 -6.61 -7.55
C PRO A 180 -11.73 -6.64 -6.23
N LEU A 181 -11.75 -5.50 -5.53
CA LEU A 181 -12.72 -5.24 -4.47
C LEU A 181 -14.06 -4.88 -5.10
N PRO A 182 -15.22 -5.35 -4.57
CA PRO A 182 -16.52 -4.92 -5.07
C PRO A 182 -16.65 -3.39 -5.10
N GLU A 183 -17.07 -2.86 -6.25
CA GLU A 183 -17.08 -1.41 -6.49
C GLU A 183 -18.03 -0.63 -5.57
N SER A 184 -19.04 -1.30 -5.03
CA SER A 184 -19.97 -0.69 -4.06
C SER A 184 -19.34 -0.46 -2.69
N TRP A 185 -18.36 -1.31 -2.28
CA TRP A 185 -17.80 -1.25 -0.93
C TRP A 185 -17.01 0.02 -0.70
N ARG A 186 -17.04 0.50 0.53
CA ARG A 186 -16.25 1.66 0.98
C ARG A 186 -15.46 1.31 2.21
N ILE A 187 -14.44 2.11 2.44
CA ILE A 187 -13.53 1.98 3.57
C ILE A 187 -13.55 3.31 4.34
N LEU A 188 -13.90 3.24 5.61
CA LEU A 188 -13.68 4.35 6.53
C LEU A 188 -12.24 4.25 7.02
N LEU A 189 -11.44 5.29 6.77
CA LEU A 189 -10.06 5.40 7.23
C LEU A 189 -10.02 6.33 8.44
N ILE A 190 -9.35 5.88 9.48
CA ILE A 190 -9.10 6.65 10.71
C ILE A 190 -7.61 7.01 10.71
N LEU A 191 -7.30 8.27 10.53
CA LEU A 191 -5.93 8.79 10.46
C LEU A 191 -5.61 9.56 11.74
N ASP A 192 -4.42 9.34 12.28
CA ASP A 192 -3.87 10.20 13.33
C ASP A 192 -2.76 11.07 12.70
N PRO A 193 -3.01 12.38 12.46
CA PRO A 193 -2.04 13.24 11.80
C PRO A 193 -0.80 13.53 12.68
N LYS A 194 -0.86 13.21 13.97
CA LYS A 194 0.24 13.42 14.92
C LYS A 194 1.04 12.15 15.20
N ALA A 195 0.47 10.98 14.92
CA ALA A 195 1.14 9.73 15.18
C ALA A 195 2.00 9.29 13.98
N THR A 196 3.11 8.69 14.30
CA THR A 196 4.03 8.10 13.32
C THR A 196 4.19 6.62 13.62
N GLY A 197 3.84 5.78 12.67
CA GLY A 197 4.00 4.33 12.79
C GLY A 197 5.46 3.90 12.95
N VAL A 198 5.66 2.72 13.49
CA VAL A 198 7.00 2.12 13.62
C VAL A 198 7.57 1.89 12.21
N HIS A 199 8.80 2.37 11.97
CA HIS A 199 9.44 2.32 10.65
C HIS A 199 10.96 2.22 10.74
N GLY A 200 11.61 1.84 9.62
CA GLY A 200 13.07 1.76 9.50
C GLY A 200 13.69 0.79 10.50
N ASP A 201 14.81 1.16 11.11
CA ASP A 201 15.55 0.31 12.06
C ASP A 201 14.75 -0.05 13.31
N ARG A 202 13.83 0.83 13.73
CA ARG A 202 12.92 0.53 14.86
C ARG A 202 11.96 -0.62 14.49
N GLU A 203 11.43 -0.60 13.28
CA GLU A 203 10.56 -1.67 12.77
C GLU A 203 11.33 -2.99 12.68
N THR A 204 12.54 -2.95 12.13
CA THR A 204 13.39 -4.14 12.01
C THR A 204 13.72 -4.73 13.38
N ARG A 205 14.07 -3.89 14.36
CA ARG A 205 14.32 -4.35 15.74
C ARG A 205 13.05 -4.85 16.42
N ALA A 206 11.90 -4.22 16.18
CA ALA A 206 10.64 -4.68 16.74
C ALA A 206 10.27 -6.08 16.23
N PHE A 207 10.41 -6.34 14.92
CA PHE A 207 10.21 -7.68 14.35
C PHE A 207 11.18 -8.70 14.94
N ALA A 208 12.46 -8.36 15.09
CA ALA A 208 13.48 -9.26 15.64
C ALA A 208 13.28 -9.57 17.14
N ALA A 209 12.61 -8.69 17.88
CA ALA A 209 12.32 -8.86 19.29
C ALA A 209 11.03 -9.65 19.58
N LEU A 210 10.16 -9.81 18.60
CA LEU A 210 8.94 -10.61 18.77
C LEU A 210 9.28 -12.10 18.75
N PRO A 211 8.65 -12.91 19.61
CA PRO A 211 8.76 -14.37 19.51
C PRO A 211 8.18 -14.85 18.18
N PRO A 212 8.63 -15.99 17.64
CA PRO A 212 7.96 -16.60 16.49
C PRO A 212 6.47 -16.81 16.78
N MET A 213 5.64 -16.56 15.77
CA MET A 213 4.20 -16.84 15.88
C MET A 213 3.98 -18.35 16.07
N GLU A 214 2.99 -18.73 16.87
CA GLU A 214 2.63 -20.13 17.00
C GLU A 214 2.17 -20.70 15.65
N ARG A 215 2.63 -21.91 15.32
CA ARG A 215 2.29 -22.60 14.07
C ARG A 215 0.78 -22.72 13.86
N THR A 216 0.04 -23.02 14.93
CA THR A 216 -1.43 -23.10 14.88
C THR A 216 -2.08 -21.77 14.50
N THR A 217 -1.54 -20.65 15.00
CA THR A 217 -2.00 -19.30 14.63
C THR A 217 -1.69 -19.00 13.16
N ALA A 218 -0.47 -19.28 12.68
CA ALA A 218 -0.12 -19.09 11.27
C ALA A 218 -0.97 -19.97 10.33
N ALA A 219 -1.22 -21.22 10.70
CA ALA A 219 -2.12 -22.10 9.95
C ALA A 219 -3.55 -21.58 9.92
N HIS A 220 -4.06 -21.06 11.04
CA HIS A 220 -5.40 -20.51 11.13
C HIS A 220 -5.55 -19.22 10.31
N LEU A 221 -4.56 -18.32 10.34
CA LEU A 221 -4.54 -17.12 9.49
C LEU A 221 -4.63 -17.49 8.00
N SER A 222 -3.83 -18.46 7.56
CA SER A 222 -3.87 -18.95 6.19
C SER A 222 -5.22 -19.57 5.84
N HIS A 223 -5.83 -20.34 6.77
CA HIS A 223 -7.15 -20.93 6.63
C HIS A 223 -8.23 -19.84 6.48
N LEU A 224 -8.22 -18.82 7.33
CA LEU A 224 -9.16 -17.69 7.25
C LEU A 224 -9.08 -16.98 5.89
N VAL A 225 -7.89 -16.78 5.35
CA VAL A 225 -7.72 -16.13 4.05
C VAL A 225 -8.27 -16.98 2.92
N LEU A 226 -7.90 -18.27 2.86
CA LEU A 226 -8.24 -19.14 1.73
C LEU A 226 -9.67 -19.64 1.79
N MET A 227 -10.24 -19.85 2.98
CA MET A 227 -11.55 -20.49 3.14
C MET A 227 -12.66 -19.51 3.54
N GLN A 228 -12.32 -18.26 3.88
CA GLN A 228 -13.32 -17.27 4.24
C GLN A 228 -13.11 -15.91 3.55
N ALA A 229 -11.97 -15.22 3.74
CA ALA A 229 -11.81 -13.86 3.23
C ALA A 229 -11.85 -13.80 1.70
N ALA A 230 -11.08 -14.63 1.01
CA ALA A 230 -11.04 -14.62 -0.45
C ALA A 230 -12.35 -15.12 -1.10
N PRO A 231 -12.98 -16.23 -0.67
CA PRO A 231 -14.29 -16.63 -1.17
C PRO A 231 -15.36 -15.56 -0.93
N ALA A 232 -15.49 -15.04 0.30
CA ALA A 232 -16.49 -14.01 0.64
C ALA A 232 -16.31 -12.74 -0.23
N LEU A 233 -15.06 -12.34 -0.49
CA LEU A 233 -14.78 -11.23 -1.39
C LEU A 233 -15.29 -11.50 -2.81
N MET A 234 -15.01 -12.68 -3.36
CA MET A 234 -15.44 -13.08 -4.72
C MET A 234 -16.96 -13.23 -4.84
N GLU A 235 -17.61 -13.61 -3.75
CA GLU A 235 -19.07 -13.76 -3.65
C GLU A 235 -19.77 -12.46 -3.27
N HIS A 236 -19.02 -11.37 -3.04
CA HIS A 236 -19.51 -10.08 -2.58
C HIS A 236 -20.20 -10.14 -1.19
N ASP A 237 -19.84 -11.13 -0.37
CA ASP A 237 -20.29 -11.25 1.03
C ASP A 237 -19.40 -10.39 1.94
N ILE A 238 -19.78 -9.14 2.13
CA ILE A 238 -19.05 -8.22 3.00
C ILE A 238 -19.01 -8.68 4.46
N SER A 239 -20.05 -9.39 4.90
CA SER A 239 -20.15 -9.87 6.28
C SER A 239 -19.14 -11.00 6.53
N GLY A 240 -19.04 -11.96 5.61
CA GLY A 240 -18.04 -13.03 5.67
C GLY A 240 -16.62 -12.49 5.58
N PHE A 241 -16.38 -11.58 4.63
CA PHE A 241 -15.10 -10.89 4.49
C PHE A 241 -14.74 -10.13 5.77
N GLY A 242 -15.68 -9.33 6.30
CA GLY A 242 -15.47 -8.52 7.50
C GLY A 242 -15.13 -9.35 8.72
N ARG A 243 -15.85 -10.47 8.96
CA ARG A 243 -15.53 -11.39 10.06
C ARG A 243 -14.10 -11.93 9.94
N ALA A 244 -13.69 -12.37 8.75
CA ALA A 244 -12.34 -12.87 8.53
C ALA A 244 -11.28 -11.80 8.79
N ILE A 245 -11.47 -10.58 8.26
CA ILE A 245 -10.52 -9.47 8.46
C ILE A 245 -10.43 -9.06 9.93
N THR A 246 -11.56 -8.95 10.66
CA THR A 246 -11.55 -8.60 12.09
C THR A 246 -10.79 -9.67 12.90
N GLU A 247 -11.00 -10.95 12.61
CA GLU A 247 -10.30 -12.05 13.30
C GLU A 247 -8.81 -12.06 12.98
N ILE A 248 -8.42 -11.91 11.71
CA ILE A 248 -7.01 -11.78 11.30
C ILE A 248 -6.34 -10.62 12.03
N GLN A 249 -7.00 -9.46 12.06
CA GLN A 249 -6.48 -8.26 12.74
C GLN A 249 -6.33 -8.47 14.26
N ALA A 250 -7.26 -9.18 14.89
CA ALA A 250 -7.18 -9.50 16.30
C ALA A 250 -6.00 -10.47 16.61
N LEU A 251 -5.78 -11.48 15.77
CA LEU A 251 -4.68 -12.43 15.91
C LEU A 251 -3.32 -11.75 15.71
N VAL A 252 -3.16 -11.01 14.63
CA VAL A 252 -1.94 -10.26 14.32
C VAL A 252 -1.67 -9.16 15.35
N GLY A 253 -2.73 -8.44 15.77
CA GLY A 253 -2.63 -7.41 16.81
C GLY A 253 -2.16 -7.97 18.15
N ARG A 254 -2.65 -9.15 18.57
CA ARG A 254 -2.17 -9.82 19.78
C ARG A 254 -0.69 -10.20 19.67
N HIS A 255 -0.25 -10.70 18.51
CA HIS A 255 1.15 -11.03 18.27
C HIS A 255 2.06 -9.81 18.37
N PHE A 256 1.60 -8.64 17.89
CA PHE A 256 2.36 -7.38 17.94
C PHE A 256 2.22 -6.61 19.26
N ALA A 257 1.28 -6.98 20.12
CA ALA A 257 1.03 -6.26 21.37
C ALA A 257 2.30 -6.00 22.22
N PRO A 258 3.26 -6.95 22.39
CA PRO A 258 4.48 -6.68 23.14
C PRO A 258 5.30 -5.51 22.58
N ALA A 259 5.30 -5.30 21.27
CA ALA A 259 5.97 -4.18 20.60
C ALA A 259 5.12 -2.90 20.53
N GLN A 260 3.87 -2.96 20.96
CA GLN A 260 2.87 -1.88 20.94
C GLN A 260 2.37 -1.52 22.34
N ASN A 261 3.25 -1.55 23.35
CA ASN A 261 2.93 -1.25 24.75
C ASN A 261 1.79 -2.10 25.33
N GLY A 262 1.70 -3.37 24.91
CA GLY A 262 0.67 -4.32 25.36
C GLY A 262 -0.70 -4.16 24.67
N SER A 263 -0.81 -3.27 23.70
CA SER A 263 -2.06 -3.05 22.96
C SER A 263 -2.03 -3.73 21.59
N ALA A 264 -3.16 -4.29 21.16
CA ALA A 264 -3.33 -4.77 19.79
C ALA A 264 -3.38 -3.62 18.75
N TRP A 265 -3.50 -2.39 19.21
CA TRP A 265 -3.52 -1.17 18.40
C TRP A 265 -2.34 -0.29 18.74
N SER A 266 -1.59 0.16 17.74
CA SER A 266 -0.47 1.09 17.95
C SER A 266 -0.93 2.42 18.52
N GLU A 267 -2.17 2.86 18.16
CA GLU A 267 -2.84 4.03 18.70
C GLU A 267 -4.19 3.64 19.30
N PRO A 268 -4.31 3.58 20.63
CA PRO A 268 -5.55 3.15 21.31
C PRO A 268 -6.79 3.97 20.93
N ARG A 269 -6.63 5.28 20.64
CA ARG A 269 -7.73 6.16 20.19
C ARG A 269 -8.32 5.68 18.85
N VAL A 270 -7.44 5.29 17.93
CA VAL A 270 -7.83 4.73 16.63
C VAL A 270 -8.63 3.44 16.83
N GLY A 271 -8.15 2.54 17.70
CA GLY A 271 -8.87 1.31 18.04
C GLY A 271 -10.24 1.56 18.70
N THR A 272 -10.34 2.59 19.54
CA THR A 272 -11.60 2.98 20.15
C THR A 272 -12.61 3.46 19.10
N LEU A 273 -12.19 4.32 18.17
CA LEU A 273 -13.07 4.79 17.10
C LEU A 273 -13.44 3.66 16.13
N ALA A 274 -12.51 2.75 15.81
CA ALA A 274 -12.79 1.59 14.96
C ALA A 274 -13.90 0.69 15.55
N ARG A 275 -13.86 0.42 16.87
CA ARG A 275 -14.93 -0.33 17.56
C ARG A 275 -16.27 0.42 17.58
N LYS A 276 -16.27 1.76 17.64
CA LYS A 276 -17.50 2.55 17.51
C LYS A 276 -18.09 2.45 16.11
N LEU A 277 -17.24 2.47 15.06
CA LEU A 277 -17.69 2.25 13.69
C LEU A 277 -18.27 0.85 13.51
N GLU A 278 -17.66 -0.18 14.11
CA GLU A 278 -18.15 -1.55 14.09
C GLU A 278 -19.52 -1.66 14.81
N ALA A 279 -19.66 -1.06 15.98
CA ALA A 279 -20.95 -1.00 16.69
C ALA A 279 -22.02 -0.23 15.88
N GLY A 280 -21.62 0.67 15.00
CA GLY A 280 -22.50 1.38 14.07
C GLY A 280 -22.82 0.60 12.79
N GLY A 281 -22.27 -0.63 12.61
CA GLY A 281 -22.57 -1.50 11.47
C GLY A 281 -21.44 -1.66 10.46
N ALA A 282 -20.27 -1.04 10.65
CA ALA A 282 -19.10 -1.35 9.84
C ALA A 282 -18.56 -2.75 10.19
N VAL A 283 -17.83 -3.36 9.27
CA VAL A 283 -17.24 -4.68 9.43
C VAL A 283 -15.75 -4.66 9.09
N GLY A 284 -15.01 -5.70 9.41
CA GLY A 284 -13.62 -5.84 9.01
C GLY A 284 -12.73 -4.73 9.55
N ILE A 285 -12.84 -4.43 10.86
CA ILE A 285 -12.06 -3.38 11.49
C ILE A 285 -10.61 -3.82 11.72
N GLY A 286 -9.70 -2.87 11.61
CA GLY A 286 -8.29 -3.14 11.88
C GLY A 286 -7.39 -1.92 11.73
N GLN A 287 -6.08 -2.16 11.89
CA GLN A 287 -5.05 -1.17 11.59
C GLN A 287 -4.18 -1.61 10.41
N SER A 288 -3.74 -0.67 9.61
CA SER A 288 -2.87 -0.94 8.47
C SER A 288 -1.41 -1.11 8.92
N SER A 289 -0.87 -2.33 8.79
CA SER A 289 0.51 -2.66 9.21
C SER A 289 0.73 -2.38 10.71
N TRP A 290 1.81 -1.66 11.06
CA TRP A 290 2.08 -1.16 12.40
C TRP A 290 1.29 0.09 12.77
N GLY A 291 0.20 0.38 12.06
CA GLY A 291 -0.58 1.61 12.25
C GLY A 291 0.17 2.87 11.78
N PRO A 292 -0.22 4.07 12.21
CA PRO A 292 -1.36 4.35 13.10
C PRO A 292 -2.73 4.37 12.41
N THR A 293 -2.80 4.18 11.08
CA THR A 293 -4.08 4.25 10.35
C THR A 293 -4.97 3.06 10.69
N GLY A 294 -6.19 3.35 11.16
CA GLY A 294 -7.27 2.38 11.29
C GLY A 294 -8.14 2.33 10.05
N PHE A 295 -8.88 1.23 9.90
CA PHE A 295 -9.85 1.07 8.83
C PHE A 295 -11.08 0.26 9.27
N ALA A 296 -12.18 0.46 8.55
CA ALA A 296 -13.41 -0.32 8.67
C ALA A 296 -14.11 -0.38 7.31
N PHE A 297 -14.68 -1.52 6.94
CA PHE A 297 -15.38 -1.71 5.67
C PHE A 297 -16.89 -1.52 5.84
N VAL A 298 -17.55 -1.04 4.78
CA VAL A 298 -19.00 -0.90 4.68
C VAL A 298 -19.49 -1.25 3.27
N PRO A 299 -20.75 -1.72 3.11
CA PRO A 299 -21.22 -2.28 1.84
C PRO A 299 -21.46 -1.24 0.75
N SER A 300 -21.64 0.04 1.11
CA SER A 300 -21.93 1.07 0.13
C SER A 300 -21.51 2.48 0.57
N GLN A 301 -21.58 3.42 -0.37
CA GLN A 301 -21.38 4.84 -0.10
C GLN A 301 -22.40 5.38 0.92
N LYS A 302 -23.66 4.93 0.85
CA LYS A 302 -24.71 5.39 1.76
C LYS A 302 -24.39 5.07 3.22
N GLU A 303 -23.98 3.83 3.52
CA GLU A 303 -23.57 3.42 4.86
C GLU A 303 -22.28 4.14 5.28
N ALA A 304 -21.35 4.34 4.35
CA ALA A 304 -20.13 5.11 4.63
C ALA A 304 -20.45 6.55 5.05
N ASP A 305 -21.32 7.23 4.29
CA ASP A 305 -21.74 8.60 4.60
C ASP A 305 -22.47 8.68 5.94
N ALA A 306 -23.37 7.73 6.22
CA ALA A 306 -24.08 7.68 7.50
C ALA A 306 -23.13 7.55 8.69
N LEU A 307 -22.18 6.62 8.63
CA LEU A 307 -21.19 6.45 9.70
C LEU A 307 -20.20 7.64 9.78
N TYR A 308 -19.81 8.16 8.65
CA TYR A 308 -18.95 9.35 8.61
C TYR A 308 -19.63 10.52 9.35
N HIS A 309 -20.86 10.87 9.02
CA HIS A 309 -21.59 11.94 9.69
C HIS A 309 -21.80 11.70 11.18
N SER A 310 -22.06 10.44 11.57
CA SER A 310 -22.25 10.07 12.97
C SER A 310 -21.00 10.20 13.82
N PHE A 311 -19.80 9.94 13.24
CA PHE A 311 -18.57 9.82 14.02
C PHE A 311 -17.49 10.85 13.69
N VAL A 312 -17.65 11.70 12.68
CA VAL A 312 -16.60 12.69 12.28
C VAL A 312 -16.32 13.71 13.38
N GLN A 313 -17.31 14.11 14.17
CA GLN A 313 -17.11 15.04 15.28
C GLN A 313 -16.40 14.37 16.45
N ASP A 314 -16.74 13.10 16.75
CA ASP A 314 -16.02 12.32 17.76
C ASP A 314 -14.57 12.08 17.36
N ALA A 315 -14.31 11.77 16.10
CA ALA A 315 -12.95 11.68 15.55
C ALA A 315 -12.15 12.98 15.79
N LYS A 316 -12.72 14.13 15.38
CA LYS A 316 -12.09 15.45 15.56
C LYS A 316 -11.82 15.77 17.02
N ALA A 317 -12.76 15.48 17.93
CA ALA A 317 -12.60 15.71 19.37
C ALA A 317 -11.41 14.90 19.95
N GLN A 318 -11.08 13.74 19.34
CA GLN A 318 -9.94 12.93 19.70
C GLN A 318 -8.65 13.30 18.94
N GLY A 319 -8.69 14.33 18.07
CA GLY A 319 -7.57 14.75 17.23
C GLY A 319 -7.29 13.78 16.08
N LEU A 320 -8.31 12.98 15.67
CA LEU A 320 -8.25 12.06 14.56
C LEU A 320 -8.98 12.63 13.34
N GLU A 321 -8.60 12.15 12.16
CA GLU A 321 -9.30 12.42 10.90
C GLU A 321 -10.03 11.15 10.45
N LEU A 322 -11.33 11.28 10.15
CA LEU A 322 -12.13 10.25 9.52
C LEU A 322 -12.35 10.60 8.06
N THR A 323 -12.12 9.65 7.16
CA THR A 323 -12.31 9.86 5.71
C THR A 323 -12.84 8.59 5.05
N ILE A 324 -13.51 8.75 3.91
CA ILE A 324 -14.05 7.64 3.13
C ILE A 324 -13.14 7.41 1.91
N ALA A 325 -12.75 6.16 1.68
CA ALA A 325 -12.00 5.71 0.51
C ALA A 325 -12.76 4.58 -0.20
N ALA A 326 -12.42 4.34 -1.45
CA ALA A 326 -12.85 3.17 -2.21
C ALA A 326 -11.66 2.25 -2.50
N GLY A 327 -11.94 0.98 -2.79
CA GLY A 327 -10.94 0.11 -3.38
C GLY A 327 -10.51 0.62 -4.74
N ARG A 328 -9.22 0.54 -5.04
CA ARG A 328 -8.70 0.86 -6.36
C ARG A 328 -8.31 -0.42 -7.10
N ASN A 329 -9.15 -0.83 -8.05
CA ASN A 329 -8.99 -2.05 -8.84
C ASN A 329 -8.06 -1.89 -10.04
N THR A 330 -7.37 -0.76 -10.13
CA THR A 330 -6.35 -0.46 -11.15
C THR A 330 -5.08 0.01 -10.47
N GLY A 331 -3.95 -0.26 -11.08
CA GLY A 331 -2.67 0.21 -10.58
C GLY A 331 -2.48 1.73 -10.72
N ALA A 332 -1.23 2.16 -10.67
CA ALA A 332 -0.87 3.54 -10.92
C ALA A 332 -1.21 3.95 -12.35
N SER A 333 -1.71 5.16 -12.53
CA SER A 333 -1.88 5.77 -13.85
C SER A 333 -0.66 6.60 -14.22
N VAL A 334 -0.29 6.54 -15.51
CA VAL A 334 0.80 7.33 -16.08
C VAL A 334 0.24 8.16 -17.24
N GLU A 335 0.43 9.45 -17.18
CA GLU A 335 -0.05 10.42 -18.17
C GLU A 335 1.13 11.17 -18.75
N ILE A 336 1.16 11.34 -20.08
CA ILE A 336 2.10 12.23 -20.75
C ILE A 336 1.49 13.63 -20.72
N ARG A 337 2.26 14.61 -20.26
CA ARG A 337 1.88 16.02 -20.26
C ARG A 337 2.85 16.78 -21.15
N THR A 338 2.35 17.58 -22.06
CA THR A 338 3.16 18.57 -22.77
C THR A 338 3.44 19.71 -21.79
N VAL A 339 4.71 20.02 -21.56
CA VAL A 339 5.07 21.24 -20.82
C VAL A 339 4.72 22.40 -21.73
N ALA A 340 3.66 23.14 -21.42
CA ALA A 340 3.44 24.43 -22.08
C ALA A 340 4.68 25.29 -21.78
N GLU A 341 5.29 25.86 -22.84
CA GLU A 341 6.34 26.84 -22.66
C GLU A 341 5.80 27.95 -21.74
N THR A 342 6.28 27.98 -20.50
CA THR A 342 6.05 29.14 -19.64
C THR A 342 6.82 30.27 -20.30
N GLY A 343 6.08 31.08 -21.04
CA GLY A 343 6.61 32.30 -21.63
C GLY A 343 7.37 33.13 -20.58
N GLN A 344 8.47 33.61 -21.02
CA GLN A 344 9.40 34.52 -20.36
C GLN A 344 8.68 35.70 -19.68
#